data_4f639245193bfe8c40fedc449ffe963f
#
_entry.id   4f639245193bfe8c40fedc449ffe963f
#
_cell.length_a   1.000
_cell.length_b   1.000
_cell.length_c   1.000
_cell.angle_alpha   90.00
_cell.angle_beta   90.00
_cell.angle_gamma   90.00
#
_symmetry.space_group_name_H-M   'P 1'
#
loop_
_entity.id
_entity.type
_entity.pdbx_description
1 polymer ?
#
loop_
_entity_poly.entity_id
_entity_poly.type
_entity_poly.pdbx_seq_one_letter_code
_entity_poly.pdbx_strand_id
1 'polypeptide(L)'
;MVAWIGVDDTDSLQGMCTTFLAAEIVRELTTDYDLVGYPRLVRLNPNVPWKTRGNGAICVRFGHGAGRRTLIGELEGRPIWSHAWARGDDDVWRLRARVSTLVESRSEFQEPTTNPGFCILSGQPAASLYWNAVRRIVSKEEALAAVRSPGVLREYKNGRGIIGALAAAAWRPRDRTYEVLAYRGESRWGTRRDLESDSVKNMDRSFASTFNNYDYECDRIVIAPHSPCPILFGIRGDDPRVLPAAMQTIKGESPAGWIVFETNQGTDDHVIPAPTLEPRTTVQVDTQVLGLPRTIRGGHVVLEMNGLEAVAYEPSKGFRNIVRALRPGDRVRVVGSIRAQPKTLNIEKLQVLSLVEESRKLANPLCLRCQKRAKSMGTRAGFRCARCGQRFAHSAAVREHVNRALEPGWYEPPAGSRRHLSQPLSRRLGRSERPAAA
;
A
#
# COMPACT_ATOMS: atom_id res chain seq x y z
N MET A 1 -16.65 -8.37 -28.76
CA MET A 1 -15.63 -8.82 -27.76
C MET A 1 -14.99 -7.57 -27.20
N VAL A 2 -14.37 -7.62 -26.05
CA VAL A 2 -13.66 -6.49 -25.44
C VAL A 2 -12.17 -6.63 -25.68
N ALA A 3 -11.51 -5.62 -26.22
CA ALA A 3 -10.06 -5.54 -26.29
C ALA A 3 -9.49 -5.15 -24.91
N TRP A 4 -8.61 -5.97 -24.37
CA TRP A 4 -7.91 -5.75 -23.11
C TRP A 4 -6.49 -5.27 -23.40
N ILE A 5 -6.19 -4.00 -23.14
CA ILE A 5 -4.89 -3.39 -23.42
C ILE A 5 -4.17 -3.21 -22.08
N GLY A 6 -3.15 -4.04 -21.83
CA GLY A 6 -2.27 -3.91 -20.66
C GLY A 6 -0.96 -3.24 -21.05
N VAL A 7 -0.41 -2.36 -20.19
CA VAL A 7 0.90 -1.72 -20.38
C VAL A 7 1.63 -1.58 -19.05
N ASP A 8 2.95 -1.78 -19.05
CA ASP A 8 3.79 -1.59 -17.87
C ASP A 8 5.23 -1.18 -18.22
N ASP A 9 5.96 -0.72 -17.21
CA ASP A 9 7.39 -0.38 -17.20
C ASP A 9 7.78 0.70 -18.24
N THR A 10 6.96 1.77 -18.33
CA THR A 10 7.12 2.86 -19.31
C THR A 10 7.72 4.14 -18.73
N ASP A 11 7.81 4.24 -17.40
CA ASP A 11 8.29 5.42 -16.67
C ASP A 11 9.72 5.26 -16.16
N SER A 12 10.30 6.37 -15.73
CA SER A 12 11.62 6.41 -15.10
C SER A 12 11.62 7.26 -13.82
N LEU A 13 12.78 7.33 -13.15
CA LEU A 13 12.98 8.29 -12.05
C LEU A 13 13.05 9.73 -12.55
N GLN A 14 13.38 9.94 -13.84
CA GLN A 14 13.55 11.24 -14.46
C GLN A 14 12.23 11.83 -14.98
N GLY A 15 11.23 10.99 -15.24
CA GLY A 15 9.97 11.48 -15.74
C GLY A 15 8.96 10.41 -16.08
N MET A 16 7.94 10.81 -16.77
CA MET A 16 6.82 10.05 -17.29
C MET A 16 6.03 9.28 -16.22
N CYS A 17 4.95 8.63 -16.61
CA CYS A 17 4.11 7.81 -15.75
C CYS A 17 3.23 6.90 -16.60
N THR A 18 3.18 5.62 -16.26
CA THR A 18 2.35 4.63 -16.95
C THR A 18 0.86 4.99 -16.91
N THR A 19 0.38 5.69 -15.85
CA THR A 19 -1.02 6.15 -15.78
C THR A 19 -1.29 7.32 -16.74
N PHE A 20 -0.30 8.18 -17.01
CA PHE A 20 -0.42 9.23 -18.01
C PHE A 20 -0.50 8.61 -19.41
N LEU A 21 0.34 7.62 -19.70
CA LEU A 21 0.23 6.86 -20.95
C LEU A 21 -1.15 6.18 -21.08
N ALA A 22 -1.72 5.66 -19.99
CA ALA A 22 -3.10 5.14 -20.01
C ALA A 22 -4.12 6.23 -20.39
N ALA A 23 -3.99 7.45 -19.87
CA ALA A 23 -4.83 8.58 -20.24
C ALA A 23 -4.68 8.94 -21.72
N GLU A 24 -3.46 8.94 -22.27
CA GLU A 24 -3.19 9.15 -23.69
C GLU A 24 -3.81 8.06 -24.58
N ILE A 25 -3.70 6.78 -24.16
CA ILE A 25 -4.35 5.66 -24.87
C ILE A 25 -5.89 5.85 -24.85
N VAL A 26 -6.46 6.25 -23.71
CA VAL A 26 -7.89 6.51 -23.60
C VAL A 26 -8.29 7.66 -24.50
N ARG A 27 -7.58 8.80 -24.47
CA ARG A 27 -7.85 9.97 -25.30
C ARG A 27 -7.82 9.64 -26.80
N GLU A 28 -6.80 8.90 -27.20
CA GLU A 28 -6.57 8.54 -28.60
C GLU A 28 -7.61 7.54 -29.10
N LEU A 29 -7.89 6.48 -28.35
CA LEU A 29 -8.75 5.40 -28.83
C LEU A 29 -10.25 5.72 -28.71
N THR A 30 -10.64 6.65 -27.82
CA THR A 30 -12.06 7.08 -27.70
C THR A 30 -12.57 7.89 -28.90
N THR A 31 -11.72 8.17 -29.91
CA THR A 31 -12.15 8.71 -31.21
C THR A 31 -12.96 7.69 -32.03
N ASP A 32 -12.65 6.39 -31.90
CA ASP A 32 -13.22 5.34 -32.76
C ASP A 32 -13.82 4.17 -31.97
N TYR A 33 -13.50 4.05 -30.69
CA TYR A 33 -13.93 2.95 -29.84
C TYR A 33 -14.53 3.49 -28.53
N ASP A 34 -15.40 2.75 -27.93
CA ASP A 34 -15.96 3.07 -26.62
C ASP A 34 -15.11 2.47 -25.50
N LEU A 35 -14.80 3.28 -24.49
CA LEU A 35 -14.16 2.82 -23.27
C LEU A 35 -15.16 1.99 -22.44
N VAL A 36 -14.72 0.84 -21.94
CA VAL A 36 -15.56 -0.10 -21.16
C VAL A 36 -15.11 -0.15 -19.72
N GLY A 37 -15.93 0.30 -18.79
CA GLY A 37 -15.61 0.44 -17.36
C GLY A 37 -14.50 1.46 -17.11
N TYR A 38 -13.98 1.50 -15.90
CA TYR A 38 -12.86 2.37 -15.54
C TYR A 38 -11.54 1.81 -16.09
N PRO A 39 -10.60 2.67 -16.53
CA PRO A 39 -9.19 2.28 -16.66
C PRO A 39 -8.71 1.67 -15.34
N ARG A 40 -7.83 0.70 -15.41
CA ARG A 40 -7.32 0.00 -14.23
C ARG A 40 -5.90 0.39 -13.92
N LEU A 41 -5.64 0.81 -12.68
CA LEU A 41 -4.30 0.97 -12.12
C LEU A 41 -4.06 -0.16 -11.13
N VAL A 42 -3.26 -1.14 -11.53
CA VAL A 42 -3.03 -2.36 -10.77
C VAL A 42 -1.64 -2.35 -10.16
N ARG A 43 -1.56 -2.24 -8.85
CA ARG A 43 -0.30 -2.35 -8.10
C ARG A 43 0.11 -3.82 -8.01
N LEU A 44 1.39 -4.08 -8.23
CA LEU A 44 1.98 -5.41 -8.16
C LEU A 44 2.91 -5.51 -6.94
N ASN A 45 3.64 -6.63 -6.81
CA ASN A 45 4.48 -6.90 -5.63
C ASN A 45 5.37 -5.68 -5.28
N PRO A 46 5.17 -5.07 -4.10
CA PRO A 46 5.93 -3.89 -3.70
C PRO A 46 7.39 -4.21 -3.35
N ASN A 47 7.77 -5.48 -3.27
CA ASN A 47 9.09 -5.94 -2.86
C ASN A 47 10.01 -6.29 -4.04
N VAL A 48 9.58 -6.07 -5.27
CA VAL A 48 10.41 -6.24 -6.48
C VAL A 48 11.56 -5.24 -6.45
N PRO A 49 12.83 -5.69 -6.52
CA PRO A 49 14.00 -4.81 -6.30
C PRO A 49 14.26 -3.84 -7.46
N TRP A 50 13.82 -4.16 -8.67
CA TRP A 50 14.05 -3.37 -9.88
C TRP A 50 12.88 -2.50 -10.32
N LYS A 51 11.85 -2.33 -9.48
CA LYS A 51 10.76 -1.40 -9.76
C LYS A 51 11.26 0.05 -9.78
N THR A 52 10.74 0.83 -10.68
CA THR A 52 11.09 2.25 -10.80
C THR A 52 10.55 3.07 -9.62
N ARG A 53 9.26 2.93 -9.32
CA ARG A 53 8.56 3.64 -8.23
C ARG A 53 7.61 2.69 -7.48
N GLY A 54 6.32 2.86 -7.66
CA GLY A 54 5.29 2.14 -6.91
C GLY A 54 4.89 0.77 -7.45
N ASN A 55 5.57 0.23 -8.47
CA ASN A 55 5.26 -1.02 -9.16
C ASN A 55 3.78 -1.12 -9.54
N GLY A 56 3.37 -0.40 -10.57
CA GLY A 56 1.98 -0.34 -11.01
C GLY A 56 1.84 -0.37 -12.52
N ALA A 57 1.12 -1.38 -13.00
CA ALA A 57 0.73 -1.56 -14.38
C ALA A 57 -0.68 -1.02 -14.64
N ILE A 58 -1.01 -0.77 -15.89
CA ILE A 58 -2.35 -0.33 -16.29
C ILE A 58 -3.04 -1.36 -17.18
N CYS A 59 -4.38 -1.35 -17.16
CA CYS A 59 -5.17 -2.04 -18.16
C CYS A 59 -6.38 -1.19 -18.54
N VAL A 60 -6.60 -0.96 -19.84
CA VAL A 60 -7.78 -0.28 -20.39
C VAL A 60 -8.56 -1.24 -21.29
N ARG A 61 -9.86 -1.03 -21.39
CA ARG A 61 -10.75 -1.92 -22.14
C ARG A 61 -11.54 -1.13 -23.15
N PHE A 62 -11.55 -1.59 -24.40
CA PHE A 62 -12.26 -0.97 -25.49
C PHE A 62 -13.17 -1.95 -26.24
N GLY A 63 -14.25 -1.43 -26.86
CA GLY A 63 -15.18 -2.20 -27.65
C GLY A 63 -16.33 -1.32 -28.12
N HIS A 64 -17.42 -1.95 -28.64
CA HIS A 64 -18.65 -1.24 -28.93
C HIS A 64 -19.49 -1.13 -27.65
N GLY A 65 -19.47 0.05 -27.03
CA GLY A 65 -20.06 0.33 -25.74
C GLY A 65 -21.57 0.11 -25.68
N ALA A 66 -22.02 -0.40 -24.56
CA ALA A 66 -23.42 -0.64 -24.28
C ALA A 66 -23.72 -0.46 -22.80
N GLY A 67 -25.02 -0.34 -22.48
CA GLY A 67 -25.50 -0.13 -21.13
C GLY A 67 -25.31 1.32 -20.66
N ARG A 68 -25.26 1.50 -19.34
CA ARG A 68 -25.13 2.82 -18.72
C ARG A 68 -23.81 3.48 -19.11
N ARG A 69 -23.90 4.76 -19.46
CA ARG A 69 -22.76 5.64 -19.75
C ARG A 69 -22.45 6.50 -18.52
N THR A 70 -21.18 6.57 -18.13
CA THR A 70 -20.70 7.33 -16.95
C THR A 70 -19.57 8.24 -17.35
N LEU A 71 -19.61 9.51 -16.94
CA LEU A 71 -18.49 10.46 -17.10
C LEU A 71 -17.42 10.07 -16.04
N ILE A 72 -16.21 9.79 -16.50
CA ILE A 72 -15.13 9.34 -15.63
C ILE A 72 -13.86 10.20 -15.74
N GLY A 73 -13.85 11.21 -16.58
CA GLY A 73 -12.70 12.08 -16.77
C GLY A 73 -12.95 13.21 -17.76
N GLU A 74 -11.94 14.06 -17.86
CA GLU A 74 -11.79 15.10 -18.88
C GLU A 74 -10.31 15.18 -19.25
N LEU A 75 -9.99 15.06 -20.53
CA LEU A 75 -8.62 15.11 -21.06
C LEU A 75 -8.58 16.12 -22.21
N GLU A 76 -7.73 17.13 -22.11
CA GLU A 76 -7.62 18.23 -23.08
C GLU A 76 -8.98 18.87 -23.42
N GLY A 77 -9.81 19.11 -22.39
CA GLY A 77 -11.13 19.70 -22.52
C GLY A 77 -12.20 18.77 -23.12
N ARG A 78 -11.87 17.50 -23.40
CA ARG A 78 -12.82 16.51 -23.91
C ARG A 78 -13.32 15.61 -22.78
N PRO A 79 -14.66 15.46 -22.59
CA PRO A 79 -15.21 14.58 -21.59
C PRO A 79 -14.95 13.10 -21.96
N ILE A 80 -14.46 12.33 -21.01
CA ILE A 80 -14.21 10.90 -21.16
C ILE A 80 -15.36 10.12 -20.55
N TRP A 81 -16.06 9.40 -21.43
CA TRP A 81 -17.18 8.57 -21.06
C TRP A 81 -16.82 7.09 -21.07
N SER A 82 -17.35 6.35 -20.14
CA SER A 82 -17.21 4.90 -20.04
C SER A 82 -18.56 4.21 -20.12
N HIS A 83 -18.63 3.09 -20.81
CA HIS A 83 -19.81 2.22 -20.89
C HIS A 83 -19.71 1.05 -19.90
N ALA A 84 -20.86 0.59 -19.40
CA ALA A 84 -20.89 -0.50 -18.41
C ALA A 84 -20.35 -1.83 -18.97
N TRP A 85 -20.59 -2.11 -20.26
CA TRP A 85 -20.16 -3.31 -20.97
C TRP A 85 -20.07 -3.03 -22.48
N ALA A 86 -19.64 -4.00 -23.28
CA ALA A 86 -19.56 -3.86 -24.73
C ALA A 86 -20.23 -5.02 -25.47
N ARG A 87 -20.71 -4.74 -26.67
CA ARG A 87 -21.25 -5.71 -27.63
C ARG A 87 -20.30 -5.88 -28.81
N GLY A 88 -20.45 -6.98 -29.55
CA GLY A 88 -19.77 -7.20 -30.82
C GLY A 88 -18.37 -7.75 -30.71
N ASP A 89 -17.77 -7.99 -31.87
CA ASP A 89 -16.41 -8.47 -32.03
C ASP A 89 -15.55 -7.33 -32.59
N ASP A 90 -14.58 -6.90 -31.80
CA ASP A 90 -13.58 -5.94 -32.26
C ASP A 90 -12.31 -6.70 -32.66
N ASP A 91 -11.73 -6.29 -33.79
CA ASP A 91 -10.45 -6.77 -34.24
C ASP A 91 -9.32 -6.12 -33.44
N VAL A 92 -8.86 -6.84 -32.40
CA VAL A 92 -7.79 -6.39 -31.50
C VAL A 92 -6.48 -6.04 -32.26
N TRP A 93 -6.27 -6.57 -33.45
CA TRP A 93 -5.09 -6.33 -34.25
C TRP A 93 -5.04 -4.90 -34.83
N ARG A 94 -6.19 -4.28 -35.07
CA ARG A 94 -6.29 -2.89 -35.54
C ARG A 94 -5.75 -1.88 -34.56
N LEU A 95 -5.77 -2.20 -33.25
CA LEU A 95 -5.27 -1.33 -32.19
C LEU A 95 -3.73 -1.32 -32.08
N ARG A 96 -3.07 -2.33 -32.67
CA ARG A 96 -1.63 -2.56 -32.52
C ARG A 96 -0.79 -1.34 -32.91
N ALA A 97 -1.00 -0.78 -34.07
CA ALA A 97 -0.18 0.34 -34.57
C ALA A 97 -0.30 1.56 -33.67
N ARG A 98 -1.52 1.95 -33.29
CA ARG A 98 -1.81 3.12 -32.44
C ARG A 98 -1.21 2.94 -31.05
N VAL A 99 -1.41 1.79 -30.41
CA VAL A 99 -0.86 1.50 -29.07
C VAL A 99 0.68 1.44 -29.14
N SER A 100 1.27 0.83 -30.17
CA SER A 100 2.73 0.84 -30.35
C SER A 100 3.29 2.26 -30.44
N THR A 101 2.70 3.12 -31.28
CA THR A 101 3.14 4.51 -31.45
C THR A 101 3.08 5.27 -30.11
N LEU A 102 1.99 5.11 -29.35
CA LEU A 102 1.86 5.77 -28.05
C LEU A 102 2.90 5.25 -27.02
N VAL A 103 3.09 3.94 -26.93
CA VAL A 103 4.10 3.35 -26.03
C VAL A 103 5.50 3.81 -26.44
N GLU A 104 5.82 3.81 -27.73
CA GLU A 104 7.14 4.21 -28.25
C GLU A 104 7.42 5.70 -28.07
N SER A 105 6.41 6.56 -28.21
CA SER A 105 6.58 8.03 -28.07
C SER A 105 6.54 8.51 -26.63
N ARG A 106 5.92 7.76 -25.71
CA ARG A 106 5.67 8.17 -24.30
C ARG A 106 6.44 7.35 -23.27
N SER A 107 7.30 6.41 -23.69
CA SER A 107 8.14 5.65 -22.74
C SER A 107 9.55 6.20 -22.67
N GLU A 108 10.16 6.11 -21.49
CA GLU A 108 11.53 6.58 -21.20
C GLU A 108 12.58 5.58 -21.67
N PHE A 109 12.65 5.32 -23.00
CA PHE A 109 13.55 4.31 -23.59
C PHE A 109 15.04 4.55 -23.32
N GLN A 110 15.45 5.78 -23.09
CA GLN A 110 16.85 6.13 -22.80
C GLN A 110 17.29 5.64 -21.42
N GLU A 111 16.33 5.43 -20.50
CA GLU A 111 16.62 4.95 -19.16
C GLU A 111 16.89 3.44 -19.16
N PRO A 112 18.07 2.97 -18.69
CA PRO A 112 18.43 1.55 -18.72
C PRO A 112 17.46 0.64 -17.94
N THR A 113 16.81 1.19 -16.91
CA THR A 113 15.89 0.46 -16.03
C THR A 113 14.47 0.37 -16.56
N THR A 114 14.09 1.17 -17.55
CA THR A 114 12.77 1.17 -18.18
C THR A 114 12.73 0.14 -19.31
N ASN A 115 11.81 -0.81 -19.22
CA ASN A 115 11.69 -1.94 -20.18
C ASN A 115 10.21 -2.15 -20.54
N PRO A 116 9.64 -1.27 -21.39
CA PRO A 116 8.23 -1.28 -21.69
C PRO A 116 7.74 -2.63 -22.23
N GLY A 117 6.49 -2.93 -21.93
CA GLY A 117 5.78 -4.04 -22.53
C GLY A 117 4.28 -3.76 -22.58
N PHE A 118 3.62 -4.25 -23.63
CA PHE A 118 2.17 -4.18 -23.70
C PHE A 118 1.54 -5.45 -24.27
N CYS A 119 0.29 -5.67 -23.92
CA CYS A 119 -0.55 -6.71 -24.53
C CYS A 119 -1.87 -6.10 -25.02
N ILE A 120 -2.43 -6.66 -26.11
CA ILE A 120 -3.80 -6.39 -26.56
C ILE A 120 -4.45 -7.75 -26.76
N LEU A 121 -5.42 -8.11 -25.92
CA LEU A 121 -6.01 -9.43 -25.88
C LEU A 121 -7.52 -9.38 -26.09
N SER A 122 -8.08 -10.39 -26.77
CA SER A 122 -9.53 -10.55 -26.91
C SER A 122 -10.21 -11.12 -25.65
N GLY A 123 -9.45 -11.50 -24.64
CA GLY A 123 -9.94 -12.01 -23.35
C GLY A 123 -8.90 -11.92 -22.25
N GLN A 124 -9.35 -12.05 -21.01
CA GLN A 124 -8.47 -11.94 -19.85
C GLN A 124 -7.54 -13.16 -19.71
N PRO A 125 -6.27 -12.95 -19.34
CA PRO A 125 -5.38 -14.01 -18.88
C PRO A 125 -5.93 -14.72 -17.63
N ALA A 126 -5.29 -15.84 -17.25
CA ALA A 126 -5.64 -16.56 -16.04
C ALA A 126 -5.50 -15.65 -14.80
N ALA A 127 -6.54 -15.61 -13.96
CA ALA A 127 -6.56 -14.75 -12.76
C ALA A 127 -5.43 -15.07 -11.77
N SER A 128 -4.90 -16.29 -11.78
CA SER A 128 -3.76 -16.70 -10.96
C SER A 128 -2.51 -15.86 -11.23
N LEU A 129 -2.33 -15.35 -12.46
CA LEU A 129 -1.21 -14.48 -12.81
C LEU A 129 -1.18 -13.20 -11.96
N TYR A 130 -2.33 -12.53 -11.81
CA TYR A 130 -2.42 -11.36 -10.93
C TYR A 130 -2.06 -11.70 -9.48
N TRP A 131 -2.65 -12.76 -8.91
CA TRP A 131 -2.40 -13.15 -7.53
C TRP A 131 -0.93 -13.54 -7.28
N ASN A 132 -0.28 -14.14 -8.27
CA ASN A 132 1.15 -14.43 -8.21
C ASN A 132 1.97 -13.13 -8.29
N ALA A 133 1.68 -12.27 -9.26
CA ALA A 133 2.45 -11.05 -9.50
C ALA A 133 2.31 -9.99 -8.38
N VAL A 134 1.20 -9.98 -7.62
CA VAL A 134 1.04 -9.09 -6.46
C VAL A 134 1.71 -9.62 -5.20
N ARG A 135 1.99 -10.93 -5.11
CA ARG A 135 2.50 -11.61 -3.91
C ARG A 135 3.95 -12.05 -3.98
N ARG A 136 4.44 -12.39 -5.16
CA ARG A 136 5.81 -12.87 -5.40
C ARG A 136 6.40 -12.33 -6.69
N ILE A 137 7.63 -12.70 -6.97
CA ILE A 137 8.24 -12.44 -8.28
C ILE A 137 7.75 -13.50 -9.26
N VAL A 138 7.31 -13.05 -10.42
CA VAL A 138 6.84 -13.88 -11.54
C VAL A 138 7.84 -13.79 -12.69
N SER A 139 8.16 -14.91 -13.33
CA SER A 139 9.00 -14.92 -14.52
C SER A 139 8.20 -14.53 -15.78
N LYS A 140 8.90 -14.17 -16.84
CA LYS A 140 8.28 -13.84 -18.12
C LYS A 140 7.58 -15.06 -18.74
N GLU A 141 8.20 -16.21 -18.66
CA GLU A 141 7.67 -17.47 -19.16
C GLU A 141 6.35 -17.83 -18.46
N GLU A 142 6.29 -17.67 -17.13
CA GLU A 142 5.08 -17.86 -16.35
C GLU A 142 3.96 -16.89 -16.77
N ALA A 143 4.31 -15.61 -16.99
CA ALA A 143 3.35 -14.60 -17.42
C ALA A 143 2.78 -14.91 -18.82
N LEU A 144 3.62 -15.30 -19.76
CA LEU A 144 3.22 -15.69 -21.12
C LEU A 144 2.35 -16.94 -21.13
N ALA A 145 2.67 -17.94 -20.30
CA ALA A 145 1.88 -19.17 -20.17
C ALA A 145 0.46 -18.94 -19.61
N ALA A 146 0.20 -17.78 -18.98
CA ALA A 146 -1.12 -17.43 -18.47
C ALA A 146 -2.07 -16.87 -19.57
N VAL A 147 -1.56 -16.56 -20.76
CA VAL A 147 -2.35 -16.05 -21.90
C VAL A 147 -3.15 -17.22 -22.51
N ARG A 148 -4.46 -17.02 -22.67
CA ARG A 148 -5.38 -18.04 -23.15
C ARG A 148 -6.23 -17.59 -24.34
N SER A 149 -6.05 -16.34 -24.77
CA SER A 149 -6.82 -15.75 -25.86
C SER A 149 -5.89 -15.18 -26.94
N PRO A 150 -6.33 -15.13 -28.19
CA PRO A 150 -5.58 -14.47 -29.26
C PRO A 150 -5.31 -13.01 -28.93
N GLY A 151 -4.19 -12.50 -29.41
CA GLY A 151 -3.85 -11.10 -29.23
C GLY A 151 -2.43 -10.73 -29.61
N VAL A 152 -2.08 -9.49 -29.38
CA VAL A 152 -0.77 -8.90 -29.62
C VAL A 152 -0.01 -8.86 -28.30
N LEU A 153 1.21 -9.36 -28.31
CA LEU A 153 2.19 -9.20 -27.23
C LEU A 153 3.39 -8.45 -27.80
N ARG A 154 3.81 -7.39 -27.12
CA ARG A 154 4.96 -6.58 -27.53
C ARG A 154 5.88 -6.37 -26.35
N GLU A 155 7.12 -6.69 -26.56
CA GLU A 155 8.20 -6.54 -25.58
C GLU A 155 9.23 -5.57 -26.15
N TYR A 156 9.79 -4.73 -25.27
CA TYR A 156 10.91 -3.85 -25.60
C TYR A 156 12.06 -4.10 -24.64
N LYS A 157 13.27 -3.91 -25.11
CA LYS A 157 14.52 -4.13 -24.35
C LYS A 157 14.55 -5.55 -23.73
N ASN A 158 14.62 -5.68 -22.39
CA ASN A 158 14.63 -7.02 -21.75
C ASN A 158 13.23 -7.68 -21.65
N GLY A 159 12.17 -6.98 -22.06
CA GLY A 159 10.81 -7.52 -22.13
C GLY A 159 10.08 -7.64 -20.80
N ARG A 160 10.63 -7.11 -19.70
CA ARG A 160 10.06 -7.29 -18.36
C ARG A 160 8.67 -6.67 -18.20
N GLY A 161 8.39 -5.55 -18.87
CA GLY A 161 7.10 -4.87 -18.79
C GLY A 161 5.91 -5.72 -19.23
N ILE A 162 6.12 -6.77 -20.03
CA ILE A 162 5.04 -7.68 -20.42
C ILE A 162 4.42 -8.43 -19.23
N ILE A 163 5.21 -8.67 -18.18
CA ILE A 163 4.73 -9.35 -16.96
C ILE A 163 3.63 -8.53 -16.29
N GLY A 164 3.91 -7.24 -16.04
CA GLY A 164 2.95 -6.36 -15.41
C GLY A 164 1.75 -6.03 -16.31
N ALA A 165 1.97 -5.85 -17.61
CA ALA A 165 0.91 -5.64 -18.59
C ALA A 165 -0.11 -6.80 -18.58
N LEU A 166 0.37 -8.04 -18.60
CA LEU A 166 -0.47 -9.26 -18.52
C LEU A 166 -1.12 -9.40 -17.14
N ALA A 167 -0.39 -9.13 -16.05
CA ALA A 167 -0.92 -9.20 -14.70
C ALA A 167 -2.06 -8.17 -14.47
N ALA A 168 -1.93 -6.95 -15.01
CA ALA A 168 -2.99 -5.96 -14.94
C ALA A 168 -4.24 -6.37 -15.73
N ALA A 169 -4.06 -6.97 -16.90
CA ALA A 169 -5.16 -7.54 -17.69
C ALA A 169 -5.82 -8.73 -16.98
N ALA A 170 -5.05 -9.53 -16.23
CA ALA A 170 -5.53 -10.69 -15.48
C ALA A 170 -6.29 -10.34 -14.19
N TRP A 171 -6.20 -9.09 -13.72
CA TRP A 171 -6.82 -8.69 -12.46
C TRP A 171 -8.34 -8.84 -12.48
N ARG A 172 -8.85 -9.63 -11.55
CA ARG A 172 -10.27 -9.76 -11.22
C ARG A 172 -10.44 -9.38 -9.77
N PRO A 173 -10.98 -8.17 -9.47
CA PRO A 173 -11.03 -7.65 -8.12
C PRO A 173 -11.92 -8.49 -7.20
N ARG A 174 -11.40 -8.88 -6.03
CA ARG A 174 -12.17 -9.34 -4.88
C ARG A 174 -12.58 -8.17 -4.01
N ASP A 175 -11.65 -7.23 -3.85
CA ASP A 175 -11.81 -5.91 -3.28
C ASP A 175 -11.21 -4.88 -4.22
N ARG A 176 -11.73 -3.65 -4.19
CA ARG A 176 -11.27 -2.57 -5.07
C ARG A 176 -11.53 -1.21 -4.44
N THR A 177 -10.75 -0.27 -4.89
CA THR A 177 -10.90 1.16 -4.62
C THR A 177 -10.82 1.91 -5.94
N TYR A 178 -10.88 3.23 -5.86
CA TYR A 178 -10.77 4.09 -7.02
C TYR A 178 -9.77 5.21 -6.73
N GLU A 179 -9.14 5.72 -7.77
CA GLU A 179 -8.25 6.88 -7.67
C GLU A 179 -8.55 7.85 -8.82
N VAL A 180 -8.94 9.09 -8.49
CA VAL A 180 -8.93 10.15 -9.48
C VAL A 180 -7.51 10.68 -9.58
N LEU A 181 -6.95 10.66 -10.80
CA LEU A 181 -5.65 11.23 -11.11
C LEU A 181 -5.85 12.52 -11.89
N ALA A 182 -5.33 13.61 -11.36
CA ALA A 182 -5.23 14.91 -12.00
C ALA A 182 -3.84 15.05 -12.65
N TYR A 183 -3.79 15.49 -13.88
CA TYR A 183 -2.55 15.66 -14.66
C TYR A 183 -2.21 17.13 -14.85
N ARG A 184 -0.92 17.39 -14.96
CA ARG A 184 -0.35 18.73 -15.22
C ARG A 184 -0.16 18.95 -16.71
N GLY A 185 -0.22 20.20 -17.14
CA GLY A 185 0.27 20.59 -18.47
C GLY A 185 1.77 20.30 -18.63
N GLU A 186 2.21 19.97 -19.83
CA GLU A 186 3.60 19.57 -20.12
C GLU A 186 4.62 20.62 -19.66
N SER A 187 4.31 21.91 -19.79
CA SER A 187 5.18 23.01 -19.35
C SER A 187 5.44 23.05 -17.84
N ARG A 188 4.66 22.30 -17.06
CA ARG A 188 4.79 22.25 -15.60
C ARG A 188 5.49 20.95 -15.12
N TRP A 189 5.79 20.02 -16.03
CA TRP A 189 6.45 18.77 -15.63
C TRP A 189 7.83 19.05 -15.02
N GLY A 190 8.20 18.27 -14.01
CA GLY A 190 9.46 18.45 -13.28
C GLY A 190 9.49 19.62 -12.31
N THR A 191 8.54 20.58 -12.37
CA THR A 191 8.50 21.71 -11.45
C THR A 191 7.81 21.36 -10.11
N ARG A 192 8.02 22.19 -9.07
CA ARG A 192 7.31 22.05 -7.80
C ARG A 192 5.79 22.18 -8.03
N ARG A 193 5.02 21.31 -7.39
CA ARG A 193 3.55 21.38 -7.38
C ARG A 193 3.08 22.44 -6.41
N ASP A 194 2.13 23.25 -6.86
CA ASP A 194 1.50 24.27 -6.04
C ASP A 194 0.12 23.78 -5.59
N LEU A 195 0.01 23.30 -4.34
CA LEU A 195 -1.22 22.85 -3.74
C LEU A 195 -1.35 23.46 -2.35
N GLU A 196 -2.53 24.04 -2.06
CA GLU A 196 -2.84 24.59 -0.76
C GLU A 196 -3.13 23.50 0.27
N SER A 197 -2.29 23.38 1.30
CA SER A 197 -2.38 22.37 2.34
C SER A 197 -3.75 22.34 3.04
N ASP A 198 -4.33 23.52 3.32
CA ASP A 198 -5.62 23.61 3.99
C ASP A 198 -6.77 23.12 3.12
N SER A 199 -6.70 23.29 1.79
CA SER A 199 -7.69 22.73 0.88
C SER A 199 -7.67 21.19 0.91
N VAL A 200 -6.47 20.58 1.00
CA VAL A 200 -6.32 19.12 1.12
C VAL A 200 -6.85 18.63 2.46
N LYS A 201 -6.55 19.31 3.57
CA LYS A 201 -7.11 18.98 4.90
C LYS A 201 -8.64 19.07 4.92
N ASN A 202 -9.20 20.10 4.31
CA ASN A 202 -10.64 20.29 4.22
C ASN A 202 -11.31 19.19 3.37
N MET A 203 -10.70 18.84 2.24
CA MET A 203 -11.13 17.73 1.40
C MET A 203 -11.11 16.41 2.18
N ASP A 204 -10.01 16.09 2.87
CA ASP A 204 -9.87 14.86 3.66
C ASP A 204 -10.96 14.71 4.73
N ARG A 205 -11.35 15.82 5.39
CA ARG A 205 -12.41 15.85 6.39
C ARG A 205 -13.81 15.74 5.78
N SER A 206 -14.04 16.34 4.62
CA SER A 206 -15.35 16.44 3.98
C SER A 206 -15.75 15.19 3.21
N PHE A 207 -14.77 14.45 2.65
CA PHE A 207 -15.02 13.27 1.82
C PHE A 207 -14.59 11.98 2.52
N ALA A 208 -15.47 11.49 3.32
CA ALA A 208 -15.23 10.36 4.24
C ALA A 208 -14.84 9.05 3.59
N SER A 209 -15.22 8.80 2.35
CA SER A 209 -14.84 7.61 1.60
C SER A 209 -13.43 7.69 1.02
N THR A 210 -12.76 8.86 1.15
CA THR A 210 -11.38 9.03 0.72
C THR A 210 -10.39 8.65 1.83
N PHE A 211 -9.17 8.31 1.47
CA PHE A 211 -8.15 7.87 2.42
C PHE A 211 -6.73 8.17 1.97
N ASN A 212 -5.80 8.26 2.95
CA ASN A 212 -4.38 8.55 2.73
C ASN A 212 -4.15 9.86 1.97
N ASN A 213 -4.89 10.92 2.30
CA ASN A 213 -4.81 12.20 1.60
C ASN A 213 -3.80 13.15 2.26
N TYR A 214 -3.76 13.17 3.58
CA TYR A 214 -2.93 14.03 4.39
C TYR A 214 -2.26 13.26 5.53
N ASP A 215 -1.01 13.59 5.82
CA ASP A 215 -0.26 13.05 6.95
C ASP A 215 -0.27 14.10 8.07
N TYR A 216 -1.17 13.91 9.03
CA TYR A 216 -1.36 14.86 10.14
C TYR A 216 -0.22 14.82 11.17
N GLU A 217 0.52 13.72 11.26
CA GLU A 217 1.69 13.61 12.14
C GLU A 217 2.89 14.41 11.60
N CYS A 218 3.08 14.39 10.28
CA CYS A 218 4.17 15.07 9.60
C CYS A 218 3.76 16.43 9.00
N ASP A 219 2.49 16.84 9.15
CA ASP A 219 1.89 18.03 8.54
C ASP A 219 2.19 18.13 7.03
N ARG A 220 1.86 17.08 6.28
CA ARG A 220 2.29 16.89 4.91
C ARG A 220 1.20 16.37 3.98
N ILE A 221 1.10 16.99 2.78
CA ILE A 221 0.27 16.51 1.68
C ILE A 221 0.79 15.14 1.21
N VAL A 222 -0.11 14.13 1.08
CA VAL A 222 0.23 12.77 0.61
C VAL A 222 -0.28 12.50 -0.80
N ILE A 223 -1.31 13.22 -1.25
CA ILE A 223 -1.90 13.03 -2.60
C ILE A 223 -0.97 13.41 -3.75
N ALA A 224 0.04 14.26 -3.50
CA ALA A 224 0.98 14.73 -4.52
C ALA A 224 2.24 13.85 -4.57
N PRO A 225 2.64 13.33 -5.74
CA PRO A 225 3.89 12.60 -5.89
C PRO A 225 5.11 13.53 -5.78
N HIS A 226 6.24 13.02 -5.28
CA HIS A 226 7.49 13.76 -5.22
C HIS A 226 8.33 13.67 -6.52
N SER A 227 8.02 12.72 -7.41
CA SER A 227 8.73 12.51 -8.67
C SER A 227 8.36 13.55 -9.73
N PRO A 228 9.25 13.83 -10.70
CA PRO A 228 8.99 14.77 -11.81
C PRO A 228 8.07 14.13 -12.87
N CYS A 229 6.91 13.65 -12.50
CA CYS A 229 5.95 12.98 -13.38
C CYS A 229 4.79 13.91 -13.77
N PRO A 230 4.02 13.56 -14.82
CA PRO A 230 2.84 14.31 -15.26
C PRO A 230 1.70 14.43 -14.25
N ILE A 231 1.68 13.61 -13.19
CA ILE A 231 0.62 13.63 -12.17
C ILE A 231 0.73 14.90 -11.33
N LEU A 232 -0.36 15.65 -11.20
CA LEU A 232 -0.48 16.75 -10.25
C LEU A 232 -0.76 16.20 -8.85
N PHE A 233 -1.84 15.43 -8.71
CA PHE A 233 -2.18 14.69 -7.50
C PHE A 233 -3.12 13.51 -7.81
N GLY A 234 -3.29 12.59 -6.83
CA GLY A 234 -4.23 11.48 -6.89
C GLY A 234 -5.00 11.32 -5.59
N ILE A 235 -6.33 11.30 -5.66
CA ILE A 235 -7.22 11.09 -4.50
C ILE A 235 -7.82 9.70 -4.60
N ARG A 236 -7.62 8.89 -3.53
CA ARG A 236 -8.14 7.52 -3.43
C ARG A 236 -9.37 7.45 -2.58
N GLY A 237 -10.30 6.58 -2.97
CA GLY A 237 -11.53 6.37 -2.20
C GLY A 237 -12.29 5.11 -2.60
N ASP A 238 -13.32 4.79 -1.83
CA ASP A 238 -14.16 3.62 -2.05
C ASP A 238 -15.31 3.89 -3.05
N ASP A 239 -15.73 5.15 -3.21
CA ASP A 239 -16.80 5.54 -4.10
C ASP A 239 -16.29 6.44 -5.24
N PRO A 240 -16.27 5.94 -6.51
CA PRO A 240 -15.78 6.72 -7.65
C PRO A 240 -16.65 7.96 -7.96
N ARG A 241 -17.90 7.99 -7.50
CA ARG A 241 -18.84 9.09 -7.79
C ARG A 241 -18.49 10.38 -7.04
N VAL A 242 -17.83 10.26 -5.88
CA VAL A 242 -17.44 11.41 -5.06
C VAL A 242 -16.08 11.98 -5.41
N LEU A 243 -15.22 11.20 -6.09
CA LEU A 243 -13.85 11.58 -6.36
C LEU A 243 -13.70 12.85 -7.22
N PRO A 244 -14.51 13.06 -8.28
CA PRO A 244 -14.44 14.31 -9.05
C PRO A 244 -14.80 15.55 -8.20
N ALA A 245 -15.81 15.45 -7.33
CA ALA A 245 -16.16 16.54 -6.42
C ALA A 245 -15.05 16.79 -5.38
N ALA A 246 -14.46 15.74 -4.81
CA ALA A 246 -13.32 15.86 -3.92
C ALA A 246 -12.12 16.54 -4.61
N MET A 247 -11.82 16.17 -5.84
CA MET A 247 -10.76 16.80 -6.65
C MET A 247 -10.99 18.30 -6.85
N GLN A 248 -12.21 18.71 -7.14
CA GLN A 248 -12.57 20.11 -7.37
C GLN A 248 -12.41 21.01 -6.13
N THR A 249 -12.32 20.44 -4.94
CA THR A 249 -12.08 21.22 -3.71
C THR A 249 -10.61 21.57 -3.48
N ILE A 250 -9.69 20.90 -4.19
CA ILE A 250 -8.26 21.15 -4.08
C ILE A 250 -7.93 22.48 -4.78
N LYS A 251 -7.24 23.35 -4.06
CA LYS A 251 -6.80 24.66 -4.54
C LYS A 251 -5.31 24.67 -4.86
N GLY A 252 -4.91 25.61 -5.74
CA GLY A 252 -3.55 25.81 -6.22
C GLY A 252 -3.45 25.61 -7.71
N GLU A 253 -2.53 24.78 -8.19
CA GLU A 253 -2.34 24.51 -9.62
C GLU A 253 -3.56 23.81 -10.22
N SER A 254 -4.08 24.36 -11.33
CA SER A 254 -5.22 23.78 -12.04
C SER A 254 -4.81 22.56 -12.84
N PRO A 255 -5.58 21.46 -12.79
CA PRO A 255 -5.36 20.29 -13.65
C PRO A 255 -5.53 20.63 -15.15
N ALA A 256 -4.66 20.09 -16.01
CA ALA A 256 -4.84 20.11 -17.45
C ALA A 256 -5.77 18.98 -17.94
N GLY A 257 -6.04 18.00 -17.08
CA GLY A 257 -6.96 16.90 -17.33
C GLY A 257 -7.02 15.98 -16.11
N TRP A 258 -8.02 15.11 -16.09
CA TRP A 258 -8.21 14.15 -15.01
C TRP A 258 -8.96 12.92 -15.49
N ILE A 259 -8.74 11.79 -14.82
CA ILE A 259 -9.50 10.56 -15.08
C ILE A 259 -9.56 9.68 -13.81
N VAL A 260 -10.66 8.97 -13.62
CA VAL A 260 -10.84 8.02 -12.52
C VAL A 260 -10.40 6.63 -12.94
N PHE A 261 -9.54 6.01 -12.13
CA PHE A 261 -9.09 4.63 -12.26
C PHE A 261 -9.77 3.73 -11.23
N GLU A 262 -10.10 2.50 -11.64
CA GLU A 262 -10.34 1.37 -10.73
C GLU A 262 -8.98 0.81 -10.29
N THR A 263 -8.77 0.54 -9.00
CA THR A 263 -7.46 0.12 -8.49
C THR A 263 -7.55 -0.87 -7.32
N ASN A 264 -6.49 -1.64 -7.11
CA ASN A 264 -6.30 -2.51 -5.96
C ASN A 264 -5.52 -1.83 -4.82
N GLN A 265 -5.37 -0.52 -4.84
CA GLN A 265 -4.71 0.19 -3.74
C GLN A 265 -5.55 0.13 -2.47
N GLY A 266 -4.91 -0.11 -1.33
CA GLY A 266 -5.59 -0.20 -0.04
C GLY A 266 -6.42 -1.49 0.15
N THR A 267 -6.07 -2.61 -0.51
CA THR A 267 -6.80 -3.89 -0.43
C THR A 267 -6.08 -4.99 0.36
N ASP A 268 -4.80 -4.80 0.69
CA ASP A 268 -3.93 -5.85 1.26
C ASP A 268 -3.74 -7.09 0.35
N ASP A 269 -4.04 -7.03 -0.94
CA ASP A 269 -3.93 -8.17 -1.87
C ASP A 269 -2.52 -8.78 -1.91
N HIS A 270 -1.48 -8.01 -1.57
CA HIS A 270 -0.09 -8.45 -1.50
C HIS A 270 0.23 -9.28 -0.25
N VAL A 271 -0.65 -9.33 0.75
CA VAL A 271 -0.43 -10.05 1.99
C VAL A 271 -0.75 -11.53 1.81
N ILE A 272 0.19 -12.38 2.19
CA ILE A 272 0.02 -13.84 2.16
C ILE A 272 -0.53 -14.29 3.51
N PRO A 273 -1.73 -14.91 3.55
CA PRO A 273 -2.37 -15.32 4.80
C PRO A 273 -1.70 -16.52 5.47
N ALA A 274 -0.96 -17.34 4.72
CA ALA A 274 -0.18 -18.46 5.25
C ALA A 274 1.30 -18.09 5.22
N PRO A 275 2.00 -18.03 6.36
CA PRO A 275 3.35 -17.50 6.41
C PRO A 275 4.38 -18.50 5.87
N THR A 276 4.72 -18.38 4.62
CA THR A 276 6.04 -18.77 4.16
C THR A 276 6.93 -17.55 4.34
N LEU A 277 7.95 -17.61 5.22
CA LEU A 277 8.86 -16.49 5.46
C LEU A 277 9.87 -16.35 4.30
N GLU A 278 9.36 -16.31 3.07
CA GLU A 278 10.18 -16.19 1.87
C GLU A 278 10.56 -14.72 1.61
N PRO A 279 11.81 -14.46 1.23
CA PRO A 279 12.24 -13.11 0.86
C PRO A 279 11.37 -12.51 -0.25
N ARG A 280 11.13 -11.21 -0.17
CA ARG A 280 10.37 -10.43 -1.16
C ARG A 280 8.87 -10.75 -1.21
N THR A 281 8.34 -11.37 -0.15
CA THR A 281 6.90 -11.53 0.08
C THR A 281 6.44 -10.60 1.20
N THR A 282 5.14 -10.32 1.28
CA THR A 282 4.52 -9.66 2.44
C THR A 282 3.63 -10.65 3.15
N VAL A 283 3.86 -10.84 4.45
CA VAL A 283 3.22 -11.88 5.25
C VAL A 283 2.47 -11.29 6.44
N GLN A 284 1.49 -12.03 6.94
CA GLN A 284 0.87 -11.80 8.23
C GLN A 284 1.26 -12.94 9.17
N VAL A 285 1.85 -12.61 10.34
CA VAL A 285 2.36 -13.57 11.31
C VAL A 285 1.82 -13.25 12.70
N ASP A 286 1.23 -14.24 13.37
CA ASP A 286 0.89 -14.17 14.79
C ASP A 286 2.07 -14.71 15.60
N THR A 287 2.56 -13.91 16.57
CA THR A 287 3.78 -14.22 17.28
C THR A 287 3.77 -13.66 18.70
N GLN A 288 4.76 -14.06 19.49
CA GLN A 288 5.04 -13.51 20.79
C GLN A 288 6.31 -12.68 20.76
N VAL A 289 6.32 -11.57 21.46
CA VAL A 289 7.50 -10.72 21.68
C VAL A 289 8.45 -11.47 22.62
N LEU A 290 9.71 -11.67 22.21
CA LEU A 290 10.70 -12.42 22.97
C LEU A 290 11.60 -11.52 23.81
N GLY A 291 12.04 -10.39 23.27
CA GLY A 291 12.95 -9.46 23.93
C GLY A 291 12.37 -8.05 24.03
N LEU A 292 12.99 -7.20 24.84
CA LEU A 292 12.67 -5.77 24.84
C LEU A 292 13.01 -5.16 23.47
N PRO A 293 12.08 -4.40 22.85
CA PRO A 293 12.38 -3.70 21.60
C PRO A 293 13.59 -2.79 21.75
N ARG A 294 14.49 -2.83 20.80
CA ARG A 294 15.72 -2.04 20.81
C ARG A 294 15.71 -0.97 19.70
N THR A 295 16.12 0.23 20.04
CA THR A 295 16.34 1.28 19.04
C THR A 295 17.78 1.20 18.53
N ILE A 296 17.94 1.19 17.21
CA ILE A 296 19.24 1.16 16.54
C ILE A 296 19.54 2.50 15.88
N ARG A 297 20.79 2.66 15.38
CA ARG A 297 21.22 3.87 14.67
C ARG A 297 20.25 4.24 13.55
N GLY A 298 19.91 5.52 13.42
CA GLY A 298 18.88 6.00 12.49
C GLY A 298 17.47 5.99 13.08
N GLY A 299 17.29 5.60 14.36
CA GLY A 299 16.00 5.67 15.05
C GLY A 299 15.05 4.53 14.72
N HIS A 300 15.49 3.50 13.99
CA HIS A 300 14.69 2.30 13.72
C HIS A 300 14.50 1.48 14.99
N VAL A 301 13.35 0.82 15.12
CA VAL A 301 13.03 -0.04 16.26
C VAL A 301 12.96 -1.49 15.80
N VAL A 302 13.75 -2.34 16.45
CA VAL A 302 13.80 -3.77 16.19
C VAL A 302 13.06 -4.52 17.29
N LEU A 303 12.18 -5.39 16.87
CA LEU A 303 11.37 -6.29 17.69
C LEU A 303 11.82 -7.73 17.46
N GLU A 304 12.22 -8.42 18.52
CA GLU A 304 12.56 -9.83 18.45
C GLU A 304 11.31 -10.70 18.55
N MET A 305 11.13 -11.59 17.58
CA MET A 305 10.02 -12.52 17.46
C MET A 305 10.56 -13.94 17.29
N ASN A 306 9.68 -14.97 17.34
CA ASN A 306 10.08 -16.34 17.07
C ASN A 306 10.69 -16.51 15.68
N GLY A 307 12.00 -16.75 15.63
CA GLY A 307 12.75 -17.06 14.41
C GLY A 307 13.01 -15.88 13.46
N LEU A 308 12.62 -14.65 13.82
CA LEU A 308 12.78 -13.49 12.95
C LEU A 308 12.80 -12.17 13.75
N GLU A 309 13.58 -11.21 13.33
CA GLU A 309 13.49 -9.82 13.78
C GLU A 309 12.52 -9.02 12.88
N ALA A 310 11.63 -8.25 13.51
CA ALA A 310 10.79 -7.29 12.82
C ALA A 310 11.29 -5.86 13.05
N VAL A 311 11.21 -5.01 12.05
CA VAL A 311 11.77 -3.65 12.08
C VAL A 311 10.71 -2.63 11.72
N ALA A 312 10.47 -1.68 12.64
CA ALA A 312 9.76 -0.45 12.36
C ALA A 312 10.77 0.65 12.00
N TYR A 313 10.80 1.04 10.73
CA TYR A 313 11.76 2.03 10.22
C TYR A 313 11.40 3.47 10.61
N GLU A 314 12.38 4.36 10.59
CA GLU A 314 12.24 5.78 10.99
C GLU A 314 11.09 6.50 10.29
N PRO A 315 10.87 6.35 8.99
CA PRO A 315 9.76 7.02 8.31
C PRO A 315 8.37 6.73 8.89
N SER A 316 8.21 5.65 9.66
CA SER A 316 6.94 5.32 10.32
C SER A 316 6.65 6.14 11.60
N LYS A 317 7.48 7.11 11.94
CA LYS A 317 7.29 8.14 12.99
C LYS A 317 6.78 7.57 14.33
N GLY A 318 5.64 8.04 14.84
CA GLY A 318 5.03 7.63 16.11
C GLY A 318 4.67 6.15 16.18
N PHE A 319 4.43 5.49 15.07
CA PHE A 319 4.21 4.05 15.03
C PHE A 319 5.37 3.26 15.68
N ARG A 320 6.60 3.75 15.63
CA ARG A 320 7.75 3.17 16.34
C ARG A 320 7.58 3.20 17.87
N ASN A 321 6.84 4.17 18.41
CA ASN A 321 6.59 4.25 19.85
C ASN A 321 5.67 3.12 20.30
N ILE A 322 4.71 2.72 19.46
CA ILE A 322 3.87 1.54 19.68
C ILE A 322 4.74 0.30 19.78
N VAL A 323 5.68 0.11 18.84
CA VAL A 323 6.61 -1.02 18.86
C VAL A 323 7.53 -0.98 20.08
N ARG A 324 8.04 0.20 20.49
CA ARG A 324 8.87 0.37 21.71
C ARG A 324 8.14 0.03 23.00
N ALA A 325 6.82 0.24 23.01
CA ALA A 325 6.00 0.00 24.19
C ALA A 325 5.71 -1.49 24.44
N LEU A 326 5.99 -2.36 23.48
CA LEU A 326 5.84 -3.82 23.63
C LEU A 326 6.81 -4.38 24.69
N ARG A 327 6.42 -5.51 25.28
CA ARG A 327 7.18 -6.22 26.31
C ARG A 327 7.30 -7.71 25.96
N PRO A 328 8.35 -8.39 26.43
CA PRO A 328 8.44 -9.84 26.32
C PRO A 328 7.18 -10.52 26.87
N GLY A 329 6.61 -11.42 26.09
CA GLY A 329 5.36 -12.11 26.43
C GLY A 329 4.11 -11.51 25.78
N ASP A 330 4.13 -10.26 25.32
CA ASP A 330 3.00 -9.69 24.56
C ASP A 330 2.76 -10.51 23.29
N ARG A 331 1.48 -10.73 22.95
CA ARG A 331 1.10 -11.40 21.71
C ARG A 331 0.69 -10.36 20.68
N VAL A 332 1.27 -10.48 19.50
CA VAL A 332 1.04 -9.53 18.40
C VAL A 332 0.81 -10.28 17.09
N ARG A 333 0.05 -9.64 16.20
CA ARG A 333 -0.04 -9.97 14.79
C ARG A 333 0.73 -8.92 14.01
N VAL A 334 1.74 -9.33 13.28
CA VAL A 334 2.58 -8.43 12.48
C VAL A 334 2.32 -8.66 11.00
N VAL A 335 2.04 -7.59 10.28
CA VAL A 335 1.97 -7.59 8.81
C VAL A 335 3.20 -6.85 8.30
N GLY A 336 3.94 -7.48 7.38
CA GLY A 336 5.13 -6.84 6.85
C GLY A 336 5.85 -7.65 5.77
N SER A 337 6.80 -7.00 5.14
CA SER A 337 7.56 -7.58 4.04
C SER A 337 8.86 -8.23 4.51
N ILE A 338 9.14 -9.43 3.99
CA ILE A 338 10.39 -10.17 4.29
C ILE A 338 11.52 -9.64 3.42
N ARG A 339 12.54 -9.09 4.05
CA ARG A 339 13.79 -8.70 3.42
C ARG A 339 14.70 -9.91 3.23
N ALA A 340 15.51 -9.92 2.16
CA ALA A 340 16.42 -11.03 1.88
C ALA A 340 17.66 -11.03 2.78
N GLN A 341 18.32 -9.86 2.93
CA GLN A 341 19.57 -9.74 3.68
C GLN A 341 19.67 -8.36 4.38
N PRO A 342 19.85 -8.32 5.69
CA PRO A 342 19.59 -9.44 6.61
C PRO A 342 18.15 -9.88 6.51
N LYS A 343 17.84 -11.15 6.82
CA LYS A 343 16.45 -11.64 6.81
C LYS A 343 15.70 -11.03 7.98
N THR A 344 14.88 -10.03 7.69
CA THR A 344 14.06 -9.30 8.67
C THR A 344 12.67 -9.07 8.10
N LEU A 345 11.69 -8.81 8.96
CA LEU A 345 10.34 -8.40 8.58
C LEU A 345 10.21 -6.88 8.73
N ASN A 346 9.98 -6.16 7.62
CA ASN A 346 9.70 -4.72 7.66
C ASN A 346 8.23 -4.51 8.00
N ILE A 347 7.94 -3.98 9.18
CA ILE A 347 6.57 -3.85 9.69
C ILE A 347 5.79 -2.82 8.86
N GLU A 348 4.64 -3.22 8.35
CA GLU A 348 3.65 -2.38 7.65
C GLU A 348 2.43 -2.08 8.53
N LYS A 349 2.02 -3.02 9.38
CA LYS A 349 0.95 -2.90 10.39
C LYS A 349 1.22 -3.82 11.56
N LEU A 350 0.64 -3.48 12.70
CA LEU A 350 0.72 -4.28 13.91
C LEU A 350 -0.65 -4.35 14.58
N GLN A 351 -1.07 -5.54 15.01
CA GLN A 351 -2.17 -5.70 15.95
C GLN A 351 -1.62 -6.22 17.26
N VAL A 352 -1.89 -5.52 18.34
CA VAL A 352 -1.68 -6.02 19.69
C VAL A 352 -2.87 -6.93 20.03
N LEU A 353 -2.61 -8.21 20.22
CA LEU A 353 -3.63 -9.23 20.52
C LEU A 353 -3.87 -9.36 22.02
N SER A 354 -2.80 -9.36 22.80
CA SER A 354 -2.86 -9.34 24.27
C SER A 354 -1.55 -8.80 24.84
N LEU A 355 -1.66 -8.16 25.99
CA LEU A 355 -0.55 -7.58 26.73
C LEU A 355 -0.31 -8.38 28.01
N VAL A 356 0.96 -8.60 28.37
CA VAL A 356 1.34 -9.10 29.68
C VAL A 356 1.10 -8.03 30.75
N GLU A 357 0.67 -8.48 31.93
CA GLU A 357 0.57 -7.59 33.09
C GLU A 357 1.98 -7.13 33.52
N GLU A 358 2.15 -5.84 33.65
CA GLU A 358 3.38 -5.25 34.17
C GLU A 358 3.15 -4.82 35.62
N SER A 359 4.01 -5.28 36.53
CA SER A 359 3.92 -4.90 37.92
C SER A 359 5.25 -4.41 38.46
N ARG A 360 5.23 -3.30 39.17
CA ARG A 360 6.39 -2.74 39.86
C ARG A 360 6.39 -3.10 41.33
N LYS A 361 7.53 -3.56 41.81
CA LYS A 361 7.68 -3.81 43.26
C LYS A 361 7.65 -2.47 43.99
N LEU A 362 6.71 -2.32 44.94
CA LEU A 362 6.62 -1.17 45.85
C LEU A 362 7.42 -1.40 47.11
N ALA A 363 7.29 -2.58 47.72
CA ALA A 363 7.90 -2.85 48.98
C ALA A 363 8.20 -4.34 49.21
N ASN A 364 9.11 -4.64 50.13
CA ASN A 364 9.29 -5.98 50.64
C ASN A 364 8.09 -6.39 51.46
N PRO A 365 7.79 -7.71 51.59
CA PRO A 365 6.67 -8.20 52.41
C PRO A 365 6.82 -7.79 53.87
N LEU A 366 5.68 -7.50 54.51
CA LEU A 366 5.62 -7.24 55.95
C LEU A 366 5.59 -8.57 56.69
N CYS A 367 6.46 -8.72 57.67
CA CYS A 367 6.39 -9.86 58.61
C CYS A 367 5.27 -9.59 59.62
N LEU A 368 4.17 -10.36 59.55
CA LEU A 368 3.03 -10.20 60.44
C LEU A 368 3.37 -10.44 61.91
N ARG A 369 4.36 -11.29 62.21
CA ARG A 369 4.81 -11.58 63.55
C ARG A 369 5.62 -10.42 64.17
N CYS A 370 6.43 -9.73 63.38
CA CYS A 370 7.36 -8.73 63.88
C CYS A 370 6.98 -7.28 63.46
N GLN A 371 5.95 -7.13 62.66
CA GLN A 371 5.50 -5.85 62.09
C GLN A 371 6.63 -5.06 61.40
N LYS A 372 7.62 -5.77 60.84
CA LYS A 372 8.75 -5.17 60.13
C LYS A 372 8.83 -5.69 58.69
N ARG A 373 9.24 -4.83 57.75
CA ARG A 373 9.52 -5.21 56.35
C ARG A 373 10.70 -6.21 56.33
N ALA A 374 10.52 -7.33 55.64
CA ALA A 374 11.57 -8.30 55.41
C ALA A 374 12.70 -7.76 54.52
N LYS A 375 13.92 -8.27 54.71
CA LYS A 375 15.08 -7.92 53.85
C LYS A 375 15.14 -8.86 52.65
N SER A 376 15.53 -8.35 51.46
CA SER A 376 15.81 -9.17 50.29
C SER A 376 17.04 -10.05 50.50
N MET A 377 16.97 -11.29 50.04
CA MET A 377 18.08 -12.26 50.11
C MET A 377 18.86 -12.35 48.78
N GLY A 378 18.54 -11.50 47.82
CA GLY A 378 19.14 -11.51 46.49
C GLY A 378 18.10 -11.68 45.39
N THR A 379 18.56 -11.59 44.11
CA THR A 379 17.68 -11.71 42.96
C THR A 379 17.00 -13.07 42.92
N ARG A 380 15.65 -13.09 42.98
CA ARG A 380 14.80 -14.29 43.02
C ARG A 380 14.90 -15.15 44.27
N ALA A 381 15.81 -14.87 45.24
CA ALA A 381 15.96 -15.68 46.49
C ALA A 381 14.88 -15.42 47.56
N GLY A 382 13.94 -14.47 47.26
CA GLY A 382 12.88 -14.12 48.21
C GLY A 382 13.33 -13.16 49.31
N PHE A 383 12.67 -13.23 50.47
CA PHE A 383 12.90 -12.28 51.58
C PHE A 383 13.01 -13.02 52.91
N ARG A 384 13.69 -12.39 53.88
CA ARG A 384 13.84 -12.92 55.27
C ARG A 384 13.59 -11.80 56.25
N CYS A 385 12.80 -12.09 57.26
CA CYS A 385 12.65 -11.19 58.42
C CYS A 385 13.94 -11.17 59.26
N ALA A 386 14.51 -9.99 59.42
CA ALA A 386 15.76 -9.85 60.18
C ALA A 386 15.58 -10.12 61.67
N ARG A 387 14.32 -10.05 62.23
CA ARG A 387 14.05 -10.21 63.63
C ARG A 387 13.75 -11.68 64.00
N CYS A 388 12.88 -12.37 63.23
CA CYS A 388 12.45 -13.74 63.58
C CYS A 388 12.91 -14.80 62.57
N GLY A 389 13.63 -14.42 61.53
CA GLY A 389 14.14 -15.37 60.53
C GLY A 389 13.12 -15.89 59.52
N GLN A 390 11.84 -15.56 59.65
CA GLN A 390 10.80 -16.01 58.71
C GLN A 390 11.15 -15.67 57.28
N ARG A 391 11.04 -16.67 56.39
CA ARG A 391 11.30 -16.51 54.94
C ARG A 391 9.99 -16.30 54.19
N PHE A 392 10.09 -15.52 53.13
CA PHE A 392 8.99 -15.20 52.20
C PHE A 392 9.44 -15.49 50.79
N ALA A 393 8.55 -16.03 50.00
CA ALA A 393 8.77 -16.22 48.55
C ALA A 393 8.97 -14.87 47.84
N HIS A 394 9.60 -14.90 46.69
CA HIS A 394 9.78 -13.71 45.85
C HIS A 394 8.42 -13.07 45.48
N SER A 395 7.37 -13.88 45.28
CA SER A 395 6.00 -13.45 44.99
C SER A 395 5.31 -12.68 46.12
N ALA A 396 5.81 -12.78 47.36
CA ALA A 396 5.26 -12.07 48.52
C ALA A 396 5.61 -10.57 48.57
N ALA A 397 6.40 -10.06 47.63
CA ALA A 397 6.63 -8.62 47.49
C ALA A 397 5.31 -7.88 47.25
N VAL A 398 5.15 -6.73 47.90
CA VAL A 398 4.05 -5.83 47.60
C VAL A 398 4.32 -5.21 46.20
N ARG A 399 3.39 -5.40 45.28
CA ARG A 399 3.50 -4.95 43.91
C ARG A 399 2.32 -4.04 43.57
N GLU A 400 2.56 -3.12 42.69
CA GLU A 400 1.56 -2.27 42.06
C GLU A 400 1.45 -2.63 40.60
N HIS A 401 0.24 -2.72 40.10
CA HIS A 401 -0.01 -2.86 38.66
C HIS A 401 0.37 -1.56 37.95
N VAL A 402 1.17 -1.68 36.89
CA VAL A 402 1.58 -0.54 36.05
C VAL A 402 0.65 -0.50 34.87
N ASN A 403 -0.15 0.55 34.76
CA ASN A 403 -0.95 0.81 33.56
C ASN A 403 -0.02 1.13 32.39
N ARG A 404 -0.11 0.34 31.35
CA ARG A 404 0.63 0.55 30.09
C ARG A 404 -0.19 1.51 29.22
N ALA A 405 0.48 2.44 28.55
CA ALA A 405 -0.16 3.35 27.58
C ALA A 405 -0.55 2.64 26.26
N LEU A 406 -0.11 1.38 26.09
CA LEU A 406 -0.42 0.56 24.93
C LEU A 406 -1.67 -0.29 25.20
N GLU A 407 -2.61 -0.31 24.28
CA GLU A 407 -3.85 -1.09 24.37
C GLU A 407 -3.91 -2.19 23.28
N PRO A 408 -4.69 -3.26 23.47
CA PRO A 408 -5.02 -4.19 22.41
C PRO A 408 -5.73 -3.49 21.25
N GLY A 409 -5.33 -3.79 20.00
CA GLY A 409 -5.90 -3.15 18.83
C GLY A 409 -4.93 -3.08 17.65
N TRP A 410 -5.40 -2.53 16.55
CA TRP A 410 -4.61 -2.33 15.34
C TRP A 410 -3.89 -0.99 15.34
N TYR A 411 -2.65 -1.00 14.85
CA TYR A 411 -1.79 0.16 14.69
C TYR A 411 -1.15 0.16 13.30
N GLU A 412 -1.05 1.33 12.69
CA GLU A 412 -0.44 1.52 11.38
C GLU A 412 0.41 2.80 11.36
N PRO A 413 1.41 2.89 10.47
CA PRO A 413 2.20 4.11 10.32
C PRO A 413 1.36 5.25 9.73
N PRO A 414 1.85 6.50 9.84
CA PRO A 414 1.19 7.67 9.25
C PRO A 414 1.03 7.52 7.73
N ALA A 415 0.03 8.21 7.16
CA ALA A 415 -0.39 8.07 5.76
C ALA A 415 0.76 8.17 4.75
N GLY A 416 1.70 9.10 5.00
CA GLY A 416 2.87 9.32 4.15
C GLY A 416 3.89 8.17 4.11
N SER A 417 3.78 7.20 5.03
CA SER A 417 4.71 6.06 5.13
C SER A 417 4.06 4.72 4.76
N ARG A 418 2.76 4.72 4.44
CA ARG A 418 2.04 3.50 4.04
C ARG A 418 2.36 3.12 2.60
N ARG A 419 2.40 1.83 2.34
CA ARG A 419 2.48 1.32 0.97
C ARG A 419 1.14 1.46 0.27
N HIS A 420 1.16 1.63 -1.05
CA HIS A 420 -0.07 1.77 -1.84
C HIS A 420 -1.07 0.61 -1.64
N LEU A 421 -0.60 -0.61 -1.55
CA LEU A 421 -1.45 -1.80 -1.36
C LEU A 421 -1.95 -1.97 0.07
N SER A 422 -1.29 -1.35 1.06
CA SER A 422 -1.67 -1.49 2.45
C SER A 422 -3.06 -0.90 2.71
N GLN A 423 -4.01 -1.74 3.16
CA GLN A 423 -5.37 -1.33 3.51
C GLN A 423 -5.34 -0.44 4.76
N PRO A 424 -5.77 0.83 4.67
CA PRO A 424 -5.81 1.72 5.83
C PRO A 424 -6.77 1.20 6.90
N LEU A 425 -6.46 1.42 8.17
CA LEU A 425 -7.37 1.05 9.26
C LEU A 425 -8.70 1.78 9.17
N SER A 426 -8.71 3.01 8.67
CA SER A 426 -9.94 3.78 8.41
C SER A 426 -10.88 3.08 7.43
N ARG A 427 -10.36 2.29 6.50
CA ARG A 427 -11.12 1.48 5.55
C ARG A 427 -11.49 0.12 6.14
N ARG A 428 -10.61 -0.47 6.96
CA ARG A 428 -10.77 -1.81 7.54
C ARG A 428 -11.82 -1.87 8.66
N LEU A 429 -11.78 -0.90 9.58
CA LEU A 429 -12.58 -0.91 10.83
C LEU A 429 -13.89 -0.12 10.72
N GLY A 430 -14.15 0.54 9.58
CA GLY A 430 -15.22 1.51 9.49
C GLY A 430 -14.92 2.77 10.33
N ARG A 431 -15.81 3.76 10.29
CA ARG A 431 -15.60 5.03 11.02
C ARG A 431 -15.89 4.95 12.52
N SER A 432 -16.71 4.00 12.94
CA SER A 432 -17.18 3.86 14.34
C SER A 432 -16.13 3.27 15.30
N GLU A 433 -15.06 2.65 14.77
CA GLU A 433 -14.05 1.95 15.57
C GLU A 433 -12.65 2.60 15.49
N ARG A 434 -12.57 3.87 15.13
CA ARG A 434 -11.27 4.57 15.06
C ARG A 434 -10.73 4.78 16.47
N PRO A 435 -9.50 4.31 16.80
CA PRO A 435 -8.82 4.79 17.99
C PRO A 435 -8.66 6.30 17.88
N ALA A 436 -8.89 7.01 18.97
CA ALA A 436 -8.63 8.45 19.04
C ALA A 436 -7.19 8.71 18.59
N ALA A 437 -7.00 9.73 17.74
CA ALA A 437 -5.68 10.16 17.36
C ALA A 437 -4.90 10.55 18.63
N ALA A 438 -3.79 9.84 18.89
CA ALA A 438 -2.88 10.14 19.97
C ALA A 438 -2.03 11.37 19.65
#